data_f67b06d72da555731871139a648e7cdb
#
_entry.id   f67b06d72da555731871139a648e7cdb
#
_cell.length_a   1.000
_cell.length_b   1.000
_cell.length_c   1.000
_cell.angle_alpha   90.00
_cell.angle_beta   90.00
_cell.angle_gamma   90.00
#
_symmetry.space_group_name_H-M   'P 1'
#
loop_
_entity.id
_entity.type
_entity.pdbx_description
1 polymer ?
#
loop_
_entity_poly.entity_id
_entity_poly.type
_entity_poly.pdbx_seq_one_letter_code
_entity_poly.pdbx_strand_id
1 'polypeptide(L)'
;VMKRVGELYTKSLNGLIVKFWNVYGIEKDMEKAHVITDFIAKGFKTGVIDMMTDGTEVREFLYAEDCCEALESVMQNYDRLTSDDELHITTGNSTTILEIAQNIQKLFSDIGREVVIKPAESKDEVQKDARNISDPYIRQFWTPKTSVKEGLKKVFEDMKNDWI
;
A
#
# COMPACT_ATOMS: atom_id res chain seq x y z
N VAL A 1 7.56 10.33 -16.54
CA VAL A 1 8.53 10.17 -17.66
C VAL A 1 9.70 9.29 -17.24
N MET A 2 10.43 9.58 -16.15
CA MET A 2 11.65 8.84 -15.75
C MET A 2 11.45 7.33 -15.54
N LYS A 3 10.35 6.90 -14.91
CA LYS A 3 10.05 5.47 -14.74
C LYS A 3 9.94 4.73 -16.08
N ARG A 4 9.27 5.34 -17.09
CA ARG A 4 9.16 4.75 -18.44
C ARG A 4 10.51 4.63 -19.15
N VAL A 5 11.39 5.61 -18.96
CA VAL A 5 12.77 5.54 -19.48
C VAL A 5 13.52 4.37 -18.82
N GLY A 6 13.39 4.20 -17.51
CA GLY A 6 13.95 3.06 -16.78
C GLY A 6 13.43 1.71 -17.31
N GLU A 7 12.15 1.58 -17.58
CA GLU A 7 11.56 0.36 -18.18
C GLU A 7 12.19 0.04 -19.55
N LEU A 8 12.34 1.03 -20.42
CA LEU A 8 12.98 0.84 -21.73
C LEU A 8 14.44 0.38 -21.61
N TYR A 9 15.21 1.00 -20.72
CA TYR A 9 16.59 0.57 -20.47
C TYR A 9 16.66 -0.85 -19.90
N THR A 10 15.79 -1.16 -18.95
CA THR A 10 15.71 -2.51 -18.36
C THR A 10 15.45 -3.56 -19.45
N LYS A 11 14.49 -3.32 -20.32
CA LYS A 11 14.20 -4.21 -21.47
C LYS A 11 15.40 -4.36 -22.40
N SER A 12 16.11 -3.28 -22.70
CA SER A 12 17.30 -3.33 -23.59
C SER A 12 18.46 -4.13 -23.02
N LEU A 13 18.45 -4.34 -21.70
CA LEU A 13 19.46 -5.13 -20.97
C LEU A 13 18.96 -6.55 -20.60
N ASN A 14 17.81 -6.97 -21.14
CA ASN A 14 17.11 -8.21 -20.78
C ASN A 14 16.82 -8.33 -19.28
N GLY A 15 16.59 -7.19 -18.59
CA GLY A 15 16.21 -7.17 -17.19
C GLY A 15 14.71 -7.34 -17.00
N LEU A 16 14.29 -7.70 -15.79
CA LEU A 16 12.88 -7.81 -15.41
C LEU A 16 12.31 -6.48 -14.93
N ILE A 17 11.05 -6.22 -15.25
CA ILE A 17 10.31 -5.06 -14.76
C ILE A 17 9.31 -5.51 -13.72
N VAL A 18 9.43 -4.98 -12.51
CA VAL A 18 8.51 -5.23 -11.41
C VAL A 18 7.80 -3.94 -11.05
N LYS A 19 6.47 -3.97 -11.07
CA LYS A 19 5.61 -2.82 -10.77
C LYS A 19 4.87 -3.05 -9.45
N PHE A 20 5.13 -2.19 -8.47
CA PHE A 20 4.47 -2.24 -7.17
C PHE A 20 3.24 -1.35 -7.13
N TRP A 21 2.25 -1.79 -6.36
CA TRP A 21 1.05 -1.03 -6.05
C TRP A 21 1.15 -0.62 -4.58
N ASN A 22 0.81 0.58 -4.24
CA ASN A 22 0.77 1.19 -2.90
C ASN A 22 1.31 0.30 -1.76
N VAL A 23 2.62 0.05 -1.79
CA VAL A 23 3.30 -0.71 -0.73
C VAL A 23 3.25 0.13 0.54
N TYR A 24 2.85 -0.48 1.65
CA TYR A 24 2.82 0.15 2.96
C TYR A 24 3.47 -0.74 4.03
N GLY A 25 3.94 -0.11 5.09
CA GLY A 25 4.61 -0.78 6.19
C GLY A 25 5.00 0.23 7.26
N ILE A 26 5.97 -0.12 8.08
CA ILE A 26 6.52 0.76 9.12
C ILE A 26 7.40 1.81 8.45
N GLU A 27 7.04 3.08 8.60
CA GLU A 27 7.80 4.23 8.07
C GLU A 27 8.40 5.02 9.23
N LYS A 28 9.71 5.22 9.19
CA LYS A 28 10.44 5.98 10.22
C LYS A 28 10.53 7.48 9.88
N ASP A 29 10.50 7.82 8.59
CA ASP A 29 10.55 9.20 8.10
C ASP A 29 9.13 9.76 7.99
N MET A 30 8.67 10.42 9.05
CA MET A 30 7.31 10.97 9.11
C MET A 30 7.08 12.16 8.16
N GLU A 31 8.14 12.79 7.62
CA GLU A 31 7.98 13.86 6.61
C GLU A 31 7.55 13.29 5.24
N LYS A 32 7.83 12.02 5.02
CA LYS A 32 7.47 11.29 3.80
C LYS A 32 6.38 10.23 4.02
N ALA A 33 5.71 10.31 5.16
CA ALA A 33 4.69 9.33 5.54
C ALA A 33 3.58 9.22 4.48
N HIS A 34 3.26 7.99 4.11
CA HIS A 34 2.14 7.68 3.25
C HIS A 34 0.83 7.64 4.06
N VAL A 35 -0.28 7.58 3.38
CA VAL A 35 -1.63 7.74 3.94
C VAL A 35 -1.90 6.92 5.22
N ILE A 36 -1.45 5.66 5.27
CA ILE A 36 -1.70 4.77 6.43
C ILE A 36 -0.93 5.28 7.66
N THR A 37 0.36 5.52 7.52
CA THR A 37 1.23 6.01 8.60
C THR A 37 0.82 7.42 9.04
N ASP A 38 0.48 8.29 8.08
CA ASP A 38 -0.03 9.64 8.36
C ASP A 38 -1.32 9.63 9.18
N PHE A 39 -2.30 8.78 8.81
CA PHE A 39 -3.56 8.66 9.53
C PHE A 39 -3.37 8.14 10.97
N ILE A 40 -2.50 7.15 11.16
CA ILE A 40 -2.17 6.63 12.49
C ILE A 40 -1.49 7.73 13.33
N ALA A 41 -0.49 8.43 12.76
CA ALA A 41 0.19 9.51 13.44
C ALA A 41 -0.76 10.66 13.82
N LYS A 42 -1.64 11.08 12.91
CA LYS A 42 -2.68 12.09 13.19
C LYS A 42 -3.60 11.67 14.33
N GLY A 43 -4.05 10.41 14.32
CA GLY A 43 -4.86 9.85 15.38
C GLY A 43 -4.16 9.91 16.76
N PHE A 44 -2.87 9.59 16.82
CA PHE A 44 -2.09 9.69 18.06
C PHE A 44 -1.84 11.15 18.47
N LYS A 45 -1.51 12.05 17.55
CA LYS A 45 -1.15 13.45 17.82
C LYS A 45 -2.35 14.30 18.23
N THR A 46 -3.44 14.19 17.48
CA THR A 46 -4.55 15.17 17.54
C THR A 46 -5.90 14.53 17.87
N GLY A 47 -6.04 13.21 17.80
CA GLY A 47 -7.33 12.54 17.87
C GLY A 47 -8.20 12.76 16.62
N VAL A 48 -7.62 13.29 15.52
CA VAL A 48 -8.36 13.59 14.30
C VAL A 48 -7.58 13.05 13.09
N ILE A 49 -8.24 12.23 12.28
CA ILE A 49 -7.77 11.81 10.96
C ILE A 49 -8.33 12.81 9.95
N ASP A 50 -7.55 13.83 9.65
CA ASP A 50 -7.90 14.87 8.69
C ASP A 50 -7.46 14.41 7.28
N MET A 51 -8.43 14.19 6.39
CA MET A 51 -8.20 13.62 5.05
C MET A 51 -8.06 14.73 4.02
N MET A 52 -7.26 14.51 2.99
CA MET A 52 -7.08 15.47 1.89
C MET A 52 -8.18 15.38 0.83
N THR A 53 -8.94 14.29 0.82
CA THR A 53 -10.03 14.01 -0.13
C THR A 53 -11.25 13.50 0.61
N ASP A 54 -12.36 13.28 -0.09
CA ASP A 54 -13.57 12.65 0.47
C ASP A 54 -13.35 11.15 0.78
N GLY A 55 -12.22 10.57 0.35
CA GLY A 55 -11.81 9.20 0.60
C GLY A 55 -12.51 8.16 -0.26
N THR A 56 -13.25 8.56 -1.28
CA THR A 56 -13.96 7.62 -2.19
C THR A 56 -13.03 6.96 -3.20
N GLU A 57 -11.82 7.49 -3.39
CA GLU A 57 -10.82 6.91 -4.27
C GLU A 57 -10.39 5.51 -3.81
N VAL A 58 -10.27 4.62 -4.80
CA VAL A 58 -9.97 3.21 -4.57
C VAL A 58 -8.49 2.92 -4.82
N ARG A 59 -7.87 2.16 -3.93
CA ARG A 59 -6.47 1.75 -4.01
C ARG A 59 -6.32 0.27 -3.64
N GLU A 60 -5.27 -0.35 -4.16
CA GLU A 60 -4.78 -1.63 -3.65
C GLU A 60 -3.59 -1.36 -2.74
N PHE A 61 -3.60 -1.92 -1.55
CA PHE A 61 -2.53 -1.79 -0.57
C PHE A 61 -1.81 -3.13 -0.38
N LEU A 62 -0.50 -3.13 -0.58
CA LEU A 62 0.36 -4.29 -0.42
C LEU A 62 1.25 -4.12 0.81
N TYR A 63 1.20 -5.07 1.74
CA TYR A 63 2.04 -5.02 2.93
C TYR A 63 3.52 -5.27 2.57
N ALA A 64 4.43 -4.55 3.20
CA ALA A 64 5.84 -4.54 2.82
C ALA A 64 6.51 -5.92 2.90
N GLU A 65 6.17 -6.75 3.91
CA GLU A 65 6.70 -8.11 4.00
C GLU A 65 6.24 -8.97 2.82
N ASP A 66 4.96 -8.90 2.44
CA ASP A 66 4.43 -9.59 1.28
C ASP A 66 5.12 -9.12 -0.02
N CYS A 67 5.44 -7.82 -0.10
CA CYS A 67 6.21 -7.27 -1.22
C CYS A 67 7.61 -7.86 -1.29
N CYS A 68 8.31 -8.00 -0.17
CA CYS A 68 9.64 -8.61 -0.10
C CYS A 68 9.59 -10.09 -0.49
N GLU A 69 8.61 -10.85 0.00
CA GLU A 69 8.40 -12.25 -0.38
C GLU A 69 8.12 -12.40 -1.89
N ALA A 70 7.34 -11.47 -2.47
CA ALA A 70 7.10 -11.48 -3.90
C ALA A 70 8.39 -11.26 -4.70
N LEU A 71 9.23 -10.32 -4.29
CA LEU A 71 10.53 -10.08 -4.92
C LEU A 71 11.45 -11.30 -4.80
N GLU A 72 11.53 -11.93 -3.65
CA GLU A 72 12.29 -13.16 -3.46
C GLU A 72 11.80 -14.27 -4.39
N SER A 73 10.49 -14.42 -4.51
CA SER A 73 9.88 -15.39 -5.43
C SER A 73 10.21 -15.09 -6.90
N VAL A 74 10.21 -13.81 -7.30
CA VAL A 74 10.66 -13.39 -8.64
C VAL A 74 12.12 -13.78 -8.87
N MET A 75 13.00 -13.52 -7.91
CA MET A 75 14.42 -13.87 -8.01
C MET A 75 14.63 -15.38 -8.12
N GLN A 76 13.92 -16.18 -7.35
CA GLN A 76 14.00 -17.66 -7.38
C GLN A 76 13.49 -18.27 -8.70
N ASN A 77 12.65 -17.55 -9.42
CA ASN A 77 12.08 -17.97 -10.69
C ASN A 77 12.62 -17.18 -11.89
N TYR A 78 13.75 -16.48 -11.71
CA TYR A 78 14.30 -15.56 -12.71
C TYR A 78 14.49 -16.21 -14.09
N ASP A 79 15.01 -17.44 -14.14
CA ASP A 79 15.28 -18.17 -15.40
C ASP A 79 14.01 -18.55 -16.16
N ARG A 80 12.84 -18.43 -15.54
CA ARG A 80 11.52 -18.72 -16.14
C ARG A 80 10.81 -17.45 -16.61
N LEU A 81 11.39 -16.29 -16.36
CA LEU A 81 10.85 -14.98 -16.66
C LEU A 81 11.59 -14.35 -17.83
N THR A 82 10.92 -13.51 -18.59
CA THR A 82 11.52 -12.79 -19.72
C THR A 82 11.41 -11.28 -19.51
N SER A 83 12.24 -10.51 -20.22
CA SER A 83 12.20 -9.05 -20.21
C SER A 83 10.88 -8.46 -20.75
N ASP A 84 10.09 -9.26 -21.45
CA ASP A 84 8.77 -8.86 -21.94
C ASP A 84 7.67 -9.01 -20.88
N ASP A 85 7.93 -9.77 -19.80
CA ASP A 85 7.02 -9.94 -18.69
C ASP A 85 6.99 -8.67 -17.84
N GLU A 86 5.84 -8.05 -17.72
CA GLU A 86 5.60 -6.96 -16.78
C GLU A 86 4.94 -7.53 -15.52
N LEU A 87 5.72 -7.67 -14.46
CA LEU A 87 5.26 -8.27 -13.21
C LEU A 87 4.59 -7.22 -12.32
N HIS A 88 3.29 -7.32 -12.15
CA HIS A 88 2.54 -6.48 -11.23
C HIS A 88 2.41 -7.17 -9.86
N ILE A 89 3.09 -6.63 -8.86
CA ILE A 89 2.99 -7.10 -7.46
C ILE A 89 1.83 -6.37 -6.79
N THR A 90 0.68 -7.04 -6.74
CA THR A 90 -0.57 -6.49 -6.19
C THR A 90 -1.27 -7.50 -5.30
N THR A 91 -2.21 -7.04 -4.48
CA THR A 91 -3.07 -7.93 -3.70
C THR A 91 -4.26 -8.44 -4.51
N GLY A 92 -4.68 -7.73 -5.56
CA GLY A 92 -5.92 -7.94 -6.28
C GLY A 92 -7.17 -7.51 -5.48
N ASN A 93 -6.98 -6.91 -4.29
CA ASN A 93 -8.04 -6.46 -3.42
C ASN A 93 -8.00 -4.94 -3.29
N SER A 94 -9.05 -4.30 -3.75
CA SER A 94 -9.21 -2.85 -3.69
C SER A 94 -9.94 -2.44 -2.41
N THR A 95 -9.55 -1.28 -1.86
CA THR A 95 -10.22 -0.63 -0.73
C THR A 95 -10.22 0.88 -0.92
N THR A 96 -11.19 1.58 -0.35
CA THR A 96 -11.23 3.04 -0.37
C THR A 96 -10.34 3.64 0.72
N ILE A 97 -9.89 4.89 0.53
CA ILE A 97 -9.14 5.60 1.57
C ILE A 97 -9.99 5.81 2.82
N LEU A 98 -11.30 6.01 2.65
CA LEU A 98 -12.22 6.13 3.78
C LEU A 98 -12.31 4.82 4.59
N GLU A 99 -12.35 3.65 3.93
CA GLU A 99 -12.31 2.36 4.62
C GLU A 99 -11.00 2.15 5.38
N ILE A 100 -9.86 2.62 4.85
CA ILE A 100 -8.58 2.63 5.58
C ILE A 100 -8.71 3.47 6.85
N ALA A 101 -9.23 4.71 6.75
CA ALA A 101 -9.42 5.58 7.91
C ALA A 101 -10.35 4.95 8.96
N GLN A 102 -11.45 4.32 8.53
CA GLN A 102 -12.40 3.62 9.42
C GLN A 102 -11.77 2.42 10.13
N ASN A 103 -10.96 1.62 9.43
CA ASN A 103 -10.23 0.52 10.06
C ASN A 103 -9.22 1.03 11.10
N ILE A 104 -8.51 2.12 10.82
CA ILE A 104 -7.58 2.75 11.77
C ILE A 104 -8.35 3.33 12.97
N GLN A 105 -9.48 4.02 12.75
CA GLN A 105 -10.35 4.52 13.82
C GLN A 105 -10.77 3.40 14.77
N LYS A 106 -11.11 2.22 14.22
CA LYS A 106 -11.46 1.05 15.03
C LYS A 106 -10.30 0.57 15.90
N LEU A 107 -9.07 0.56 15.37
CA LEU A 107 -7.88 0.19 16.17
C LEU A 107 -7.65 1.16 17.34
N PHE A 108 -7.92 2.46 17.15
CA PHE A 108 -7.89 3.42 18.26
C PHE A 108 -9.00 3.15 19.29
N SER A 109 -10.21 2.83 18.84
CA SER A 109 -11.32 2.45 19.73
C SER A 109 -10.98 1.21 20.56
N ASP A 110 -10.33 0.20 19.96
CA ASP A 110 -9.93 -1.03 20.64
C ASP A 110 -8.94 -0.78 21.80
N ILE A 111 -8.19 0.34 21.77
CA ILE A 111 -7.32 0.78 22.88
C ILE A 111 -7.96 1.85 23.77
N GLY A 112 -9.28 2.07 23.66
CA GLY A 112 -10.02 3.04 24.46
C GLY A 112 -9.77 4.50 24.08
N ARG A 113 -9.29 4.78 22.89
CA ARG A 113 -9.01 6.13 22.40
C ARG A 113 -9.98 6.51 21.30
N GLU A 114 -10.69 7.62 21.51
CA GLU A 114 -11.60 8.18 20.52
C GLU A 114 -10.83 8.97 19.46
N VAL A 115 -11.11 8.71 18.18
CA VAL A 115 -10.54 9.43 17.03
C VAL A 115 -11.66 9.78 16.07
N VAL A 116 -11.65 11.01 15.56
CA VAL A 116 -12.65 11.53 14.61
C VAL A 116 -12.06 11.52 13.20
N ILE A 117 -12.82 10.99 12.22
CA ILE A 117 -12.46 11.09 10.79
C ILE A 117 -13.09 12.36 10.23
N LYS A 118 -12.29 13.16 9.53
CA LYS A 118 -12.74 14.38 8.81
C LYS A 118 -12.36 14.26 7.34
N PRO A 119 -13.25 13.75 6.47
CA PRO A 119 -13.08 13.79 5.02
C PRO A 119 -13.11 15.23 4.52
N ALA A 120 -12.32 15.54 3.47
CA ALA A 120 -12.44 16.80 2.74
C ALA A 120 -13.59 16.72 1.70
N GLU A 121 -13.95 17.87 1.14
CA GLU A 121 -14.94 17.92 0.04
C GLU A 121 -14.32 17.58 -1.33
N SER A 122 -13.00 17.69 -1.45
CA SER A 122 -12.25 17.42 -2.69
C SER A 122 -12.23 15.95 -3.03
N LYS A 123 -12.21 15.64 -4.34
CA LYS A 123 -12.04 14.28 -4.86
C LYS A 123 -10.67 14.13 -5.50
N ASP A 124 -10.14 12.90 -5.51
CA ASP A 124 -8.95 12.61 -6.28
C ASP A 124 -9.26 12.68 -7.79
N GLU A 125 -8.68 13.66 -8.47
CA GLU A 125 -8.85 13.87 -9.90
C GLU A 125 -7.96 12.94 -10.74
N VAL A 126 -6.89 12.43 -10.18
CA VAL A 126 -5.84 11.67 -10.88
C VAL A 126 -6.17 10.19 -11.00
N GLN A 127 -6.79 9.63 -9.97
CA GLN A 127 -7.07 8.20 -9.90
C GLN A 127 -8.47 7.94 -9.34
N LYS A 128 -9.46 8.12 -10.21
CA LYS A 128 -10.89 7.98 -9.86
C LYS A 128 -11.34 6.53 -9.74
N ASP A 129 -10.79 5.65 -10.58
CA ASP A 129 -11.27 4.28 -10.73
C ASP A 129 -10.30 3.24 -10.19
N ALA A 130 -10.85 2.13 -9.68
CA ALA A 130 -10.08 0.95 -9.39
C ALA A 130 -9.43 0.42 -10.67
N ARG A 131 -8.11 0.37 -10.70
CA ARG A 131 -7.39 -0.31 -11.77
C ARG A 131 -7.33 -1.79 -11.41
N ASN A 132 -8.18 -2.57 -12.04
CA ASN A 132 -8.08 -4.02 -11.92
C ASN A 132 -7.03 -4.52 -12.92
N ILE A 133 -5.79 -4.63 -12.49
CA ILE A 133 -4.76 -5.34 -13.24
C ILE A 133 -4.65 -6.72 -12.60
N SER A 134 -5.36 -7.66 -13.20
CA SER A 134 -5.11 -9.06 -12.92
C SER A 134 -3.77 -9.42 -13.54
N ASP A 135 -2.77 -9.70 -12.72
CA ASP A 135 -1.54 -10.32 -13.18
C ASP A 135 -1.52 -11.80 -12.75
N PRO A 136 -2.06 -12.70 -13.60
CA PRO A 136 -2.08 -14.11 -13.27
C PRO A 136 -0.68 -14.73 -13.27
N TYR A 137 0.32 -14.03 -13.83
CA TYR A 137 1.66 -14.58 -13.98
C TYR A 137 2.39 -14.67 -12.65
N ILE A 138 2.43 -13.60 -11.87
CA ILE A 138 3.03 -13.61 -10.53
C ILE A 138 2.31 -14.60 -9.60
N ARG A 139 1.00 -14.80 -9.80
CA ARG A 139 0.20 -15.73 -9.00
C ARG A 139 0.59 -17.20 -9.13
N GLN A 140 1.36 -17.55 -10.15
CA GLN A 140 1.95 -18.89 -10.31
C GLN A 140 3.09 -19.13 -9.31
N PHE A 141 3.70 -18.08 -8.80
CA PHE A 141 4.87 -18.15 -7.92
C PHE A 141 4.61 -17.63 -6.53
N TRP A 142 3.67 -16.68 -6.38
CA TRP A 142 3.43 -15.97 -5.13
C TRP A 142 1.98 -15.52 -5.01
N THR A 143 1.51 -15.47 -3.78
CA THR A 143 0.22 -14.87 -3.38
C THR A 143 0.39 -14.08 -2.09
N PRO A 144 -0.27 -12.90 -1.93
CA PRO A 144 -0.20 -12.13 -0.70
C PRO A 144 -0.82 -12.93 0.46
N LYS A 145 -0.21 -12.86 1.63
CA LYS A 145 -0.65 -13.55 2.84
C LYS A 145 -1.32 -12.62 3.84
N THR A 146 -0.94 -11.32 3.80
CA THR A 146 -1.38 -10.32 4.76
C THR A 146 -2.57 -9.55 4.21
N SER A 147 -3.72 -9.65 4.86
CA SER A 147 -4.86 -8.78 4.55
C SER A 147 -4.56 -7.34 4.94
N VAL A 148 -5.28 -6.37 4.33
CA VAL A 148 -5.15 -4.95 4.68
C VAL A 148 -5.38 -4.73 6.18
N LYS A 149 -6.39 -5.38 6.77
CA LYS A 149 -6.69 -5.26 8.21
C LYS A 149 -5.55 -5.76 9.10
N GLU A 150 -4.95 -6.88 8.76
CA GLU A 150 -3.81 -7.44 9.50
C GLU A 150 -2.58 -6.54 9.38
N GLY A 151 -2.27 -6.07 8.18
CA GLY A 151 -1.15 -5.16 7.97
C GLY A 151 -1.33 -3.81 8.67
N LEU A 152 -2.57 -3.24 8.65
CA LEU A 152 -2.89 -2.03 9.42
C LEU A 152 -2.65 -2.24 10.91
N LYS A 153 -3.07 -3.40 11.47
CA LYS A 153 -2.84 -3.72 12.87
C LYS A 153 -1.36 -3.79 13.19
N LYS A 154 -0.54 -4.44 12.36
CA LYS A 154 0.92 -4.54 12.55
C LYS A 154 1.56 -3.15 12.59
N VAL A 155 1.24 -2.27 11.62
CA VAL A 155 1.77 -0.90 11.57
C VAL A 155 1.30 -0.08 12.77
N PHE A 156 0.04 -0.23 13.16
CA PHE A 156 -0.54 0.47 14.31
C PHE A 156 0.15 0.07 15.63
N GLU A 157 0.36 -1.22 15.87
CA GLU A 157 1.00 -1.72 17.10
C GLU A 157 2.49 -1.29 17.17
N ASP A 158 3.19 -1.25 16.05
CA ASP A 158 4.57 -0.75 16.01
C ASP A 158 4.60 0.74 16.36
N MET A 159 3.81 1.55 15.68
CA MET A 159 3.75 2.99 15.93
C MET A 159 3.25 3.34 17.34
N LYS A 160 2.36 2.55 17.89
CA LYS A 160 1.84 2.77 19.25
C LYS A 160 2.95 2.77 20.31
N ASN A 161 3.99 1.94 20.14
CA ASN A 161 5.11 1.88 21.07
C ASN A 161 5.90 3.19 21.15
N ASP A 162 5.87 4.00 20.09
CA ASP A 162 6.53 5.31 20.05
C ASP A 162 5.67 6.43 20.67
N TRP A 163 4.38 6.16 20.96
CA TRP A 163 3.41 7.18 21.39
C TRP A 163 2.80 6.91 22.80
N ILE A 164 3.03 5.75 23.38
CA ILE A 164 2.59 5.35 24.72
C ILE A 164 3.78 4.97 25.59
#